data_c20ba71e18f16f5d66dab1af8ec5cd22
#
_entry.id   c20ba71e18f16f5d66dab1af8ec5cd22
#
_cell.length_a   1.000
_cell.length_b   1.000
_cell.length_c   1.000
_cell.angle_alpha   90.00
_cell.angle_beta   90.00
_cell.angle_gamma   90.00
#
_symmetry.space_group_name_H-M   'P 1'
#
loop_
_entity.id
_entity.type
_entity.pdbx_description
1 polymer ?
#
loop_
_entity_poly.entity_id
_entity_poly.type
_entity_poly.pdbx_seq_one_letter_code
_entity_poly.pdbx_strand_id
1 'polypeptide(L)'
;MKKFFALLLALVMVLSLVACGDRKTDDNQGDTNTDDQQGETTTYTNPDDIDDNMTSEDGKYEIAFVTDVGQLKDKSFNQGTFDGVKLYAANNGLSYKYYQPANGDQATDDDRYDAMKAAVDGGAKVIVCAGFMQGTALEKAAKEFTDTKFVFIDGWSLGLDNVAGIAFNEEQCGYFAGYAVVKEGYEKLGFTGGGGGTNPACIRYGWGFAQGANDAAKEMDKTVDLNYSWEYGASFQASPELQTMVSGWYSNGTEIVFACGGSMFQSVAAAASAEDGKVVGVDVDQSSESETVVTSAMKGLSDAAEWAIAKVYDGTWDEIGNAATSLGVAENAVGLPTATWSMENFSVADYEDLFQKVLNGDITIDNNSEMANPAEGGLTNVNVNYIGG
;
A
#
# COMPACT_ATOMS: atom_id res chain seq x y z
N MET A 1 -30.25 -8.13 -14.02
CA MET A 1 -29.57 -9.10 -13.17
C MET A 1 -28.43 -8.38 -12.46
N LYS A 2 -28.75 -7.51 -11.50
CA LYS A 2 -27.79 -6.71 -10.72
C LYS A 2 -28.36 -6.60 -9.30
N LYS A 3 -28.25 -7.66 -8.49
CA LYS A 3 -28.67 -7.64 -7.07
C LYS A 3 -28.35 -8.98 -6.38
N PHE A 4 -27.09 -9.48 -6.41
CA PHE A 4 -26.74 -10.70 -5.68
C PHE A 4 -25.26 -10.78 -5.21
N PHE A 5 -24.53 -9.67 -5.12
CA PHE A 5 -23.13 -9.68 -4.65
C PHE A 5 -22.86 -8.91 -3.36
N ALA A 6 -23.86 -8.48 -2.64
CA ALA A 6 -23.72 -7.67 -1.43
C ALA A 6 -24.03 -8.41 -0.13
N LEU A 7 -23.80 -9.73 -0.03
CA LEU A 7 -24.23 -10.48 1.17
C LEU A 7 -23.27 -11.59 1.63
N LEU A 8 -21.96 -11.41 1.53
CA LEU A 8 -21.03 -12.41 2.08
C LEU A 8 -19.81 -11.87 2.83
N LEU A 9 -19.79 -10.61 3.24
CA LEU A 9 -18.69 -10.04 4.05
C LEU A 9 -19.14 -9.47 5.40
N ALA A 10 -20.28 -9.87 5.93
CA ALA A 10 -20.80 -9.37 7.20
C ALA A 10 -21.15 -10.51 8.18
N LEU A 11 -20.21 -11.46 8.42
CA LEU A 11 -20.46 -12.47 9.46
C LEU A 11 -19.16 -13.05 10.06
N VAL A 12 -18.27 -12.23 10.59
CA VAL A 12 -17.34 -12.66 11.66
C VAL A 12 -17.01 -11.46 12.55
N MET A 13 -17.97 -10.96 13.26
CA MET A 13 -17.76 -10.22 14.51
C MET A 13 -18.97 -10.51 15.40
N VAL A 14 -18.79 -11.31 16.39
CA VAL A 14 -19.36 -11.34 17.74
C VAL A 14 -19.14 -12.75 18.31
N LEU A 15 -18.28 -12.87 19.32
CA LEU A 15 -18.46 -13.61 20.55
C LEU A 15 -17.13 -13.83 21.28
N SER A 16 -16.75 -12.83 22.05
CA SER A 16 -15.90 -13.07 23.22
C SER A 16 -16.55 -12.37 24.42
N LEU A 17 -17.33 -13.10 25.18
CA LEU A 17 -17.75 -12.70 26.52
C LEU A 17 -17.34 -13.79 27.51
N VAL A 18 -16.27 -13.48 28.21
CA VAL A 18 -15.99 -13.65 29.65
C VAL A 18 -16.84 -14.66 30.43
N ALA A 19 -16.15 -15.60 31.09
CA ALA A 19 -16.55 -16.09 32.42
C ALA A 19 -15.30 -16.35 33.26
N CYS A 20 -15.03 -15.46 34.20
CA CYS A 20 -14.26 -15.75 35.41
C CYS A 20 -15.08 -16.65 36.36
N GLY A 21 -14.45 -17.65 36.94
CA GLY A 21 -15.05 -18.46 37.97
C GLY A 21 -14.06 -19.37 38.67
N ASP A 22 -13.95 -19.21 39.96
CA ASP A 22 -12.98 -19.61 40.96
C ASP A 22 -12.55 -21.07 41.05
N ARG A 23 -11.35 -21.22 41.64
CA ARG A 23 -10.68 -22.41 42.15
C ARG A 23 -11.54 -23.36 42.99
N LYS A 24 -11.25 -24.66 42.85
CA LYS A 24 -10.92 -25.55 43.98
C LYS A 24 -10.16 -26.80 43.52
N THR A 25 -9.09 -27.08 44.22
CA THR A 25 -8.28 -28.30 44.24
C THR A 25 -9.07 -29.54 44.65
N ASP A 26 -8.79 -30.70 44.02
CA ASP A 26 -8.46 -31.95 44.73
C ASP A 26 -7.97 -33.04 43.75
N ASP A 27 -6.98 -33.79 44.24
CA ASP A 27 -6.27 -34.90 43.63
C ASP A 27 -7.20 -36.09 43.24
N ASN A 28 -6.97 -36.76 42.09
CA ASN A 28 -6.53 -38.16 42.11
C ASN A 28 -6.24 -38.72 40.68
N GLN A 29 -5.27 -39.63 40.65
CA GLN A 29 -4.67 -40.36 39.54
C GLN A 29 -5.65 -41.13 38.65
N GLY A 30 -5.30 -41.25 37.35
CA GLY A 30 -5.85 -42.26 36.46
C GLY A 30 -5.32 -42.06 35.01
N ASP A 31 -4.26 -42.78 34.73
CA ASP A 31 -3.60 -42.96 33.44
C ASP A 31 -4.56 -43.40 32.33
N THR A 32 -4.57 -42.67 31.20
CA THR A 32 -4.64 -43.26 29.83
C THR A 32 -4.25 -42.22 28.80
N ASN A 33 -3.07 -42.41 28.20
CA ASN A 33 -2.63 -41.76 26.99
C ASN A 33 -3.63 -41.99 25.85
N THR A 34 -4.18 -40.93 25.33
CA THR A 34 -4.53 -40.79 23.91
C THR A 34 -4.00 -39.42 23.46
N ASP A 35 -2.91 -39.50 22.75
CA ASP A 35 -2.22 -38.39 22.10
C ASP A 35 -3.09 -37.96 20.89
N ASP A 36 -4.08 -37.10 21.13
CA ASP A 36 -4.74 -36.31 20.11
C ASP A 36 -4.04 -34.92 20.09
N GLN A 37 -2.89 -34.87 19.42
CA GLN A 37 -2.35 -33.61 18.96
C GLN A 37 -3.26 -33.08 17.83
N GLN A 38 -4.37 -32.47 18.17
CA GLN A 38 -4.96 -31.42 17.36
C GLN A 38 -4.01 -30.23 17.47
N GLY A 39 -3.16 -30.07 16.46
CA GLY A 39 -2.37 -28.86 16.29
C GLY A 39 -3.35 -27.69 16.26
N GLU A 40 -3.27 -26.79 17.25
CA GLU A 40 -3.87 -25.47 17.15
C GLU A 40 -3.28 -24.80 15.90
N THR A 41 -4.10 -24.65 14.86
CA THR A 41 -3.72 -23.85 13.70
C THR A 41 -3.64 -22.41 14.18
N THR A 42 -2.42 -21.93 14.41
CA THR A 42 -2.17 -20.53 14.73
C THR A 42 -2.59 -19.69 13.53
N THR A 43 -3.58 -18.83 13.69
CA THR A 43 -3.93 -17.84 12.65
C THR A 43 -3.15 -16.58 12.91
N TYR A 44 -2.31 -16.19 11.96
CA TYR A 44 -1.53 -14.95 12.01
C TYR A 44 -2.38 -13.79 11.50
N THR A 45 -2.37 -12.69 12.24
CA THR A 45 -3.00 -11.42 11.86
C THR A 45 -1.99 -10.29 11.77
N ASN A 46 -0.81 -10.47 12.41
CA ASN A 46 0.29 -9.52 12.36
C ASN A 46 1.45 -10.13 11.55
N PRO A 47 1.83 -9.53 10.42
CA PRO A 47 2.92 -10.04 9.58
C PRO A 47 4.30 -9.96 10.26
N ASP A 48 4.47 -9.15 11.29
CA ASP A 48 5.72 -9.07 12.06
C ASP A 48 5.99 -10.32 12.92
N ASP A 49 4.96 -11.13 13.17
CA ASP A 49 5.09 -12.42 13.86
C ASP A 49 5.55 -13.55 12.93
N ILE A 50 5.77 -13.26 11.66
CA ILE A 50 6.16 -14.21 10.61
C ILE A 50 7.55 -13.85 10.06
N ASP A 51 8.46 -14.83 10.02
CA ASP A 51 9.81 -14.61 9.46
C ASP A 51 9.78 -14.17 8.00
N ASP A 52 10.69 -13.27 7.61
CA ASP A 52 10.81 -12.83 6.21
C ASP A 52 11.33 -13.96 5.29
N ASN A 53 12.19 -14.83 5.81
CA ASN A 53 12.70 -15.98 5.07
C ASN A 53 12.22 -17.28 5.71
N MET A 54 11.37 -17.99 5.01
CA MET A 54 10.98 -19.32 5.42
C MET A 54 12.04 -20.35 4.99
N THR A 55 12.32 -21.32 5.86
CA THR A 55 13.13 -22.49 5.51
C THR A 55 12.20 -23.60 5.03
N SER A 56 12.34 -24.01 3.78
CA SER A 56 11.63 -25.13 3.18
C SER A 56 12.40 -26.44 3.41
N GLU A 57 11.68 -27.54 3.69
CA GLU A 57 12.30 -28.86 3.90
C GLU A 57 12.93 -29.43 2.61
N ASP A 58 12.34 -29.16 1.45
CA ASP A 58 12.78 -29.63 0.14
C ASP A 58 13.54 -28.58 -0.69
N GLY A 59 13.72 -27.37 -0.11
CA GLY A 59 14.37 -26.24 -0.76
C GLY A 59 13.51 -25.56 -1.83
N LYS A 60 12.20 -25.87 -1.89
CA LYS A 60 11.25 -25.23 -2.81
C LYS A 60 10.32 -24.30 -2.06
N TYR A 61 9.87 -23.25 -2.76
CA TYR A 61 9.01 -22.21 -2.21
C TYR A 61 7.85 -21.99 -3.17
N GLU A 62 6.64 -22.27 -2.71
CA GLU A 62 5.43 -22.28 -3.55
C GLU A 62 4.96 -20.87 -3.92
N ILE A 63 5.18 -19.89 -3.03
CA ILE A 63 4.83 -18.49 -3.25
C ILE A 63 6.11 -17.66 -3.25
N ALA A 64 6.29 -16.84 -4.27
CA ALA A 64 7.41 -15.92 -4.35
C ALA A 64 6.92 -14.47 -4.38
N PHE A 65 7.75 -13.59 -3.82
CA PHE A 65 7.63 -12.15 -3.94
C PHE A 65 8.87 -11.58 -4.62
N VAL A 66 8.70 -10.67 -5.57
CA VAL A 66 9.81 -10.00 -6.26
C VAL A 66 9.65 -8.50 -6.11
N THR A 67 10.65 -7.83 -5.46
CA THR A 67 10.69 -6.37 -5.34
C THR A 67 11.05 -5.73 -6.68
N ASP A 68 10.68 -4.45 -6.85
CA ASP A 68 11.04 -3.67 -8.05
C ASP A 68 12.40 -2.99 -7.94
N VAL A 69 12.47 -1.84 -7.29
CA VAL A 69 13.69 -1.04 -7.09
C VAL A 69 14.03 -0.85 -5.61
N GLY A 70 13.06 -1.11 -4.73
CA GLY A 70 13.17 -0.79 -3.32
C GLY A 70 13.83 -1.88 -2.50
N GLN A 71 14.03 -1.54 -1.25
CA GLN A 71 14.34 -2.50 -0.21
C GLN A 71 13.06 -3.24 0.18
N LEU A 72 13.17 -4.51 0.56
CA LEU A 72 12.02 -5.27 1.04
C LEU A 72 11.32 -4.58 2.20
N LYS A 73 12.09 -4.04 3.16
CA LYS A 73 11.58 -3.34 4.34
C LYS A 73 11.64 -1.82 4.14
N ASP A 74 10.87 -1.35 3.16
CA ASP A 74 10.75 0.09 2.85
C ASP A 74 9.73 0.82 3.72
N LYS A 75 9.04 0.09 4.61
CA LYS A 75 7.96 0.60 5.47
C LYS A 75 6.79 1.20 4.67
N SER A 76 6.58 0.70 3.46
CA SER A 76 5.62 1.21 2.49
C SER A 76 5.22 0.09 1.50
N PHE A 77 5.43 0.28 0.22
CA PHE A 77 4.93 -0.50 -0.90
C PHE A 77 5.42 -1.95 -0.94
N ASN A 78 6.75 -2.17 -0.93
CA ASN A 78 7.29 -3.52 -0.99
C ASN A 78 6.98 -4.32 0.28
N GLN A 79 7.17 -3.71 1.44
CA GLN A 79 6.87 -4.36 2.71
C GLN A 79 5.38 -4.70 2.83
N GLY A 80 4.48 -3.74 2.59
CA GLY A 80 3.04 -3.97 2.68
C GLY A 80 2.54 -5.06 1.73
N THR A 81 3.10 -5.16 0.51
CA THR A 81 2.77 -6.23 -0.42
C THR A 81 3.30 -7.59 0.06
N PHE A 82 4.55 -7.64 0.54
CA PHE A 82 5.15 -8.87 1.06
C PHE A 82 4.48 -9.37 2.34
N ASP A 83 3.97 -8.47 3.16
CA ASP A 83 3.21 -8.81 4.37
C ASP A 83 1.97 -9.64 4.03
N GLY A 84 1.26 -9.32 2.95
CA GLY A 84 0.16 -10.15 2.44
C GLY A 84 0.62 -11.52 1.95
N VAL A 85 1.76 -11.60 1.29
CA VAL A 85 2.36 -12.89 0.89
C VAL A 85 2.67 -13.76 2.11
N LYS A 86 3.27 -13.19 3.16
CA LYS A 86 3.58 -13.89 4.40
C LYS A 86 2.32 -14.37 5.11
N LEU A 87 1.33 -13.49 5.27
CA LEU A 87 0.08 -13.79 5.95
C LEU A 87 -0.67 -14.92 5.25
N TYR A 88 -0.86 -14.82 3.93
CA TYR A 88 -1.50 -15.89 3.18
C TYR A 88 -0.76 -17.22 3.31
N ALA A 89 0.55 -17.21 3.09
CA ALA A 89 1.36 -18.43 3.13
C ALA A 89 1.33 -19.10 4.51
N ALA A 90 1.58 -18.34 5.58
CA ALA A 90 1.61 -18.86 6.95
C ALA A 90 0.25 -19.42 7.37
N ASN A 91 -0.84 -18.70 7.07
CA ASN A 91 -2.19 -19.13 7.42
C ASN A 91 -2.67 -20.35 6.63
N ASN A 92 -2.06 -20.65 5.48
CA ASN A 92 -2.40 -21.81 4.65
C ASN A 92 -1.34 -22.90 4.64
N GLY A 93 -0.29 -22.80 5.48
CA GLY A 93 0.76 -23.80 5.58
C GLY A 93 1.60 -23.96 4.32
N LEU A 94 1.74 -22.87 3.53
CA LEU A 94 2.48 -22.82 2.28
C LEU A 94 3.87 -22.22 2.49
N SER A 95 4.82 -22.65 1.68
CA SER A 95 6.17 -22.10 1.69
C SER A 95 6.26 -20.82 0.84
N TYR A 96 7.05 -19.85 1.30
CA TYR A 96 7.23 -18.57 0.61
C TYR A 96 8.68 -18.11 0.66
N LYS A 97 9.04 -17.22 -0.28
CA LYS A 97 10.34 -16.57 -0.31
C LYS A 97 10.27 -15.25 -1.08
N TYR A 98 11.07 -14.27 -0.66
CA TYR A 98 11.27 -13.07 -1.46
C TYR A 98 12.56 -13.13 -2.28
N TYR A 99 12.57 -12.42 -3.39
CA TYR A 99 13.68 -12.24 -4.30
C TYR A 99 13.85 -10.75 -4.60
N GLN A 100 15.08 -10.28 -4.56
CA GLN A 100 15.42 -8.91 -4.92
C GLN A 100 16.25 -8.94 -6.20
N PRO A 101 15.91 -8.13 -7.22
CA PRO A 101 16.74 -7.98 -8.40
C PRO A 101 18.17 -7.55 -8.03
N ALA A 102 19.15 -8.02 -8.77
CA ALA A 102 20.51 -7.51 -8.65
C ALA A 102 20.53 -6.00 -8.94
N ASN A 103 21.51 -5.29 -8.40
CA ASN A 103 21.72 -3.86 -8.59
C ASN A 103 20.68 -2.93 -7.93
N GLY A 104 19.71 -3.45 -7.16
CA GLY A 104 18.78 -2.65 -6.35
C GLY A 104 18.03 -1.59 -7.16
N ASP A 105 18.21 -0.31 -6.81
CA ASP A 105 17.59 0.84 -7.49
C ASP A 105 18.12 1.08 -8.93
N GLN A 106 19.25 0.46 -9.29
CA GLN A 106 19.81 0.46 -10.65
C GLN A 106 19.46 -0.82 -11.41
N ALA A 107 18.53 -1.65 -10.91
CA ALA A 107 18.15 -2.89 -11.55
C ALA A 107 17.63 -2.66 -12.97
N THR A 108 18.10 -3.48 -13.88
CA THR A 108 17.63 -3.53 -15.28
C THR A 108 16.43 -4.48 -15.41
N ASP A 109 15.78 -4.49 -16.56
CA ASP A 109 14.72 -5.47 -16.87
C ASP A 109 15.27 -6.90 -16.85
N ASP A 110 16.54 -7.12 -17.24
CA ASP A 110 17.18 -8.44 -17.15
C ASP A 110 17.43 -8.84 -15.69
N ASP A 111 17.84 -7.93 -14.80
CA ASP A 111 17.99 -8.22 -13.37
C ASP A 111 16.66 -8.63 -12.73
N ARG A 112 15.56 -7.95 -13.09
CA ARG A 112 14.19 -8.29 -12.63
C ARG A 112 13.73 -9.63 -13.18
N TYR A 113 13.96 -9.88 -14.47
CA TYR A 113 13.67 -11.17 -15.08
C TYR A 113 14.44 -12.32 -14.42
N ASP A 114 15.74 -12.14 -14.13
CA ASP A 114 16.56 -13.15 -13.46
C ASP A 114 16.06 -13.45 -12.04
N ALA A 115 15.54 -12.45 -11.32
CA ALA A 115 14.91 -12.65 -10.02
C ALA A 115 13.60 -13.48 -10.15
N MET A 116 12.75 -13.20 -11.14
CA MET A 116 11.54 -13.98 -11.43
C MET A 116 11.89 -15.41 -11.83
N LYS A 117 12.90 -15.57 -12.70
CA LYS A 117 13.40 -16.89 -13.10
C LYS A 117 13.92 -17.69 -11.92
N ALA A 118 14.69 -17.06 -11.02
CA ALA A 118 15.17 -17.70 -9.80
C ALA A 118 14.01 -18.17 -8.89
N ALA A 119 12.91 -17.41 -8.84
CA ALA A 119 11.70 -17.79 -8.13
C ALA A 119 11.03 -19.03 -8.76
N VAL A 120 10.90 -19.08 -10.09
CA VAL A 120 10.39 -20.24 -10.82
C VAL A 120 11.28 -21.48 -10.61
N ASP A 121 12.59 -21.32 -10.75
CA ASP A 121 13.56 -22.40 -10.50
C ASP A 121 13.50 -22.89 -9.05
N GLY A 122 13.16 -21.99 -8.11
CA GLY A 122 12.91 -22.28 -6.70
C GLY A 122 11.56 -22.96 -6.42
N GLY A 123 10.73 -23.17 -7.43
CA GLY A 123 9.48 -23.94 -7.32
C GLY A 123 8.21 -23.09 -7.18
N ALA A 124 8.28 -21.78 -7.45
CA ALA A 124 7.13 -20.88 -7.31
C ALA A 124 5.99 -21.27 -8.27
N LYS A 125 4.80 -21.45 -7.71
CA LYS A 125 3.54 -21.62 -8.45
C LYS A 125 2.90 -20.26 -8.73
N VAL A 126 3.10 -19.31 -7.82
CA VAL A 126 2.65 -17.92 -7.95
C VAL A 126 3.78 -16.99 -7.53
N ILE A 127 3.97 -15.92 -8.32
CA ILE A 127 4.94 -14.86 -8.07
C ILE A 127 4.20 -13.55 -7.98
N VAL A 128 4.28 -12.89 -6.82
CA VAL A 128 3.79 -11.52 -6.64
C VAL A 128 4.93 -10.56 -6.99
N CYS A 129 4.71 -9.77 -8.02
CA CYS A 129 5.65 -8.78 -8.54
C CYS A 129 5.16 -7.39 -8.17
N ALA A 130 5.90 -6.70 -7.33
CA ALA A 130 5.55 -5.36 -6.89
C ALA A 130 6.14 -4.30 -7.83
N GLY A 131 5.29 -3.36 -8.26
CA GLY A 131 5.71 -2.14 -8.93
C GLY A 131 5.68 -2.16 -10.45
N PHE A 132 5.31 -1.02 -11.01
CA PHE A 132 5.12 -0.83 -12.45
C PHE A 132 6.40 -1.10 -13.29
N MET A 133 7.59 -0.94 -12.69
CA MET A 133 8.87 -1.20 -13.38
C MET A 133 9.11 -2.68 -13.67
N GLN A 134 8.30 -3.58 -13.09
CA GLN A 134 8.37 -5.00 -13.39
C GLN A 134 7.84 -5.36 -14.79
N GLY A 135 7.03 -4.49 -15.42
CA GLY A 135 6.20 -4.81 -16.58
C GLY A 135 6.92 -5.53 -17.72
N THR A 136 8.05 -4.99 -18.20
CA THR A 136 8.83 -5.59 -19.32
C THR A 136 9.39 -6.96 -18.94
N ALA A 137 10.00 -7.07 -17.76
CA ALA A 137 10.59 -8.31 -17.27
C ALA A 137 9.52 -9.37 -17.01
N LEU A 138 8.39 -8.96 -16.43
CA LEU A 138 7.27 -9.83 -16.13
C LEU A 138 6.62 -10.36 -17.41
N GLU A 139 6.45 -9.52 -18.45
CA GLU A 139 5.93 -9.97 -19.73
C GLU A 139 6.83 -11.05 -20.36
N LYS A 140 8.16 -10.87 -20.30
CA LYS A 140 9.14 -11.86 -20.76
C LYS A 140 9.04 -13.15 -19.95
N ALA A 141 9.02 -13.07 -18.62
CA ALA A 141 8.95 -14.23 -17.74
C ALA A 141 7.62 -15.00 -17.90
N ALA A 142 6.48 -14.30 -17.97
CA ALA A 142 5.17 -14.93 -18.11
C ALA A 142 4.99 -15.67 -19.46
N LYS A 143 5.60 -15.16 -20.54
CA LYS A 143 5.62 -15.84 -21.84
C LYS A 143 6.46 -17.13 -21.81
N GLU A 144 7.52 -17.17 -21.02
CA GLU A 144 8.40 -18.32 -20.90
C GLU A 144 7.88 -19.36 -19.91
N PHE A 145 7.38 -18.91 -18.75
CA PHE A 145 6.92 -19.75 -17.63
C PHE A 145 5.40 -19.81 -17.55
N THR A 146 4.75 -20.42 -18.53
CA THR A 146 3.29 -20.41 -18.71
C THR A 146 2.52 -21.12 -17.59
N ASP A 147 3.15 -22.04 -16.86
CA ASP A 147 2.54 -22.77 -15.75
C ASP A 147 2.57 -21.98 -14.43
N THR A 148 3.41 -20.93 -14.34
CA THR A 148 3.50 -20.04 -13.19
C THR A 148 2.52 -18.90 -13.32
N LYS A 149 1.82 -18.55 -12.23
CA LYS A 149 0.93 -17.39 -12.15
C LYS A 149 1.69 -16.17 -11.66
N PHE A 150 1.41 -15.02 -12.24
CA PHE A 150 2.06 -13.76 -11.90
C PHE A 150 0.99 -12.75 -11.46
N VAL A 151 1.14 -12.23 -10.25
CA VAL A 151 0.34 -11.14 -9.71
C VAL A 151 1.16 -9.86 -9.84
N PHE A 152 0.67 -8.91 -10.63
CA PHE A 152 1.37 -7.68 -10.96
C PHE A 152 0.74 -6.50 -10.20
N ILE A 153 1.30 -6.17 -9.02
CA ILE A 153 0.83 -5.05 -8.17
C ILE A 153 1.32 -3.71 -8.76
N ASP A 154 0.45 -2.71 -8.78
CA ASP A 154 0.56 -1.46 -9.54
C ASP A 154 0.76 -1.72 -11.04
N GLY A 155 0.09 -2.78 -11.51
CA GLY A 155 0.23 -3.31 -12.85
C GLY A 155 -0.99 -3.09 -13.74
N TRP A 156 -0.85 -3.56 -14.95
CA TRP A 156 -1.89 -3.53 -15.99
C TRP A 156 -2.01 -4.89 -16.66
N SER A 157 -3.04 -5.06 -17.51
CA SER A 157 -3.16 -6.29 -18.29
C SER A 157 -2.04 -6.36 -19.34
N LEU A 158 -1.28 -7.48 -19.31
CA LEU A 158 -0.29 -7.79 -20.34
C LEU A 158 -0.85 -8.68 -21.48
N GLY A 159 -2.14 -9.00 -21.44
CA GLY A 159 -2.76 -9.87 -22.43
C GLY A 159 -2.35 -11.34 -22.31
N LEU A 160 -1.91 -11.79 -21.13
CA LEU A 160 -1.42 -13.14 -20.85
C LEU A 160 -2.27 -13.81 -19.77
N ASP A 161 -2.78 -15.02 -20.04
CA ASP A 161 -3.71 -15.74 -19.15
C ASP A 161 -3.12 -16.09 -17.77
N ASN A 162 -1.80 -16.09 -17.66
CA ASN A 162 -1.10 -16.34 -16.42
C ASN A 162 -0.65 -15.06 -15.68
N VAL A 163 -1.13 -13.88 -16.09
CA VAL A 163 -0.84 -12.60 -15.45
C VAL A 163 -2.14 -11.92 -15.00
N ALA A 164 -2.19 -11.49 -13.75
CA ALA A 164 -3.24 -10.63 -13.21
C ALA A 164 -2.65 -9.28 -12.82
N GLY A 165 -3.05 -8.19 -13.46
CA GLY A 165 -2.71 -6.83 -13.09
C GLY A 165 -3.62 -6.33 -11.97
N ILE A 166 -3.06 -5.73 -10.93
CA ILE A 166 -3.81 -5.08 -9.85
C ILE A 166 -3.32 -3.66 -9.71
N ALA A 167 -4.21 -2.70 -9.90
CA ALA A 167 -3.98 -1.28 -9.69
C ALA A 167 -4.89 -0.78 -8.57
N PHE A 168 -4.62 0.40 -8.07
CA PHE A 168 -5.45 1.06 -7.06
C PHE A 168 -5.95 2.40 -7.58
N ASN A 169 -7.01 2.90 -6.98
CA ASN A 169 -7.53 4.23 -7.23
C ASN A 169 -6.86 5.21 -6.25
N GLU A 170 -5.55 5.44 -6.42
CA GLU A 170 -4.73 6.22 -5.50
C GLU A 170 -5.17 7.68 -5.43
N GLU A 171 -5.84 8.20 -6.46
CA GLU A 171 -6.45 9.52 -6.42
C GLU A 171 -7.48 9.65 -5.30
N GLN A 172 -8.13 8.56 -4.91
CA GLN A 172 -9.14 8.58 -3.85
C GLN A 172 -8.50 8.74 -2.47
N CYS A 173 -7.49 7.93 -2.12
CA CYS A 173 -6.82 8.12 -0.82
C CYS A 173 -5.94 9.37 -0.79
N GLY A 174 -5.35 9.78 -1.92
CA GLY A 174 -4.73 11.09 -2.05
C GLY A 174 -5.71 12.23 -1.76
N TYR A 175 -6.91 12.17 -2.34
CA TYR A 175 -7.99 13.12 -2.11
C TYR A 175 -8.39 13.19 -0.63
N PHE A 176 -8.62 12.04 -0.02
CA PHE A 176 -8.95 12.00 1.41
C PHE A 176 -7.87 12.66 2.28
N ALA A 177 -6.60 12.37 2.00
CA ALA A 177 -5.50 12.95 2.74
C ALA A 177 -5.41 14.47 2.56
N GLY A 178 -5.50 14.97 1.31
CA GLY A 178 -5.48 16.39 1.02
C GLY A 178 -6.66 17.16 1.64
N TYR A 179 -7.84 16.56 1.57
CA TYR A 179 -9.04 17.11 2.19
C TYR A 179 -8.92 17.17 3.72
N ALA A 180 -8.47 16.05 4.32
CA ALA A 180 -8.36 15.92 5.77
C ALA A 180 -7.37 16.92 6.38
N VAL A 181 -6.18 17.07 5.79
CA VAL A 181 -5.16 17.99 6.35
C VAL A 181 -5.60 19.47 6.26
N VAL A 182 -6.33 19.86 5.21
CA VAL A 182 -6.87 21.22 5.13
C VAL A 182 -8.01 21.42 6.12
N LYS A 183 -8.89 20.43 6.30
CA LYS A 183 -9.93 20.48 7.34
C LYS A 183 -9.36 20.50 8.75
N GLU A 184 -8.21 19.83 8.97
CA GLU A 184 -7.48 19.89 10.23
C GLU A 184 -6.94 21.29 10.54
N GLY A 185 -6.69 22.09 9.50
CA GLY A 185 -6.28 23.49 9.63
C GLY A 185 -4.95 23.85 8.99
N TYR A 186 -4.28 22.90 8.30
CA TYR A 186 -3.05 23.19 7.56
C TYR A 186 -3.35 24.01 6.31
N GLU A 187 -2.58 25.08 6.10
CA GLU A 187 -2.76 26.02 4.99
C GLU A 187 -1.54 26.03 4.04
N LYS A 188 -0.38 25.55 4.50
CA LYS A 188 0.85 25.47 3.72
C LYS A 188 1.33 24.05 3.60
N LEU A 189 1.03 23.44 2.47
CA LEU A 189 1.19 22.04 2.18
C LEU A 189 2.43 21.78 1.34
N GLY A 190 2.93 20.55 1.37
CA GLY A 190 3.94 20.04 0.48
C GLY A 190 3.59 18.65 -0.05
N PHE A 191 4.08 18.34 -1.23
CA PHE A 191 4.06 17.01 -1.83
C PHE A 191 5.41 16.71 -2.45
N THR A 192 5.94 15.53 -2.17
CA THR A 192 7.11 14.99 -2.86
C THR A 192 6.83 13.56 -3.28
N GLY A 193 7.05 13.25 -4.56
CA GLY A 193 6.64 11.98 -5.15
C GLY A 193 7.76 11.18 -5.77
N GLY A 194 7.62 9.85 -5.70
CA GLY A 194 8.49 8.88 -6.32
C GLY A 194 8.32 8.77 -7.84
N GLY A 195 9.30 8.14 -8.51
CA GLY A 195 9.25 7.87 -9.95
C GLY A 195 9.47 9.09 -10.84
N GLY A 196 9.92 10.24 -10.29
CA GLY A 196 10.28 11.42 -11.08
C GLY A 196 9.14 11.99 -11.95
N GLY A 197 7.89 11.88 -11.51
CA GLY A 197 6.72 12.37 -12.25
C GLY A 197 6.28 11.47 -13.42
N THR A 198 6.76 10.23 -13.48
CA THR A 198 6.39 9.27 -14.54
C THR A 198 5.66 8.03 -14.02
N ASN A 199 5.59 7.85 -12.69
CA ASN A 199 4.86 6.74 -12.07
C ASN A 199 3.36 7.08 -12.00
N PRO A 200 2.47 6.31 -12.66
CA PRO A 200 1.04 6.61 -12.70
C PRO A 200 0.37 6.60 -11.32
N ALA A 201 0.78 5.71 -10.41
CA ALA A 201 0.24 5.62 -9.06
C ALA A 201 0.60 6.87 -8.23
N CYS A 202 1.89 7.28 -8.24
CA CYS A 202 2.32 8.48 -7.54
C CYS A 202 1.68 9.75 -8.11
N ILE A 203 1.47 9.81 -9.44
CA ILE A 203 0.76 10.93 -10.07
C ILE A 203 -0.69 10.98 -9.56
N ARG A 204 -1.40 9.84 -9.53
CA ARG A 204 -2.77 9.80 -8.99
C ARG A 204 -2.83 10.21 -7.51
N TYR A 205 -1.92 9.74 -6.67
CA TYR A 205 -1.81 10.17 -5.27
C TYR A 205 -1.69 11.70 -5.16
N GLY A 206 -0.71 12.27 -5.86
CA GLY A 206 -0.43 13.70 -5.80
C GLY A 206 -1.54 14.55 -6.40
N TRP A 207 -2.13 14.13 -7.51
CA TRP A 207 -3.26 14.80 -8.12
C TRP A 207 -4.50 14.74 -7.24
N GLY A 208 -4.79 13.56 -6.65
CA GLY A 208 -5.86 13.41 -5.67
C GLY A 208 -5.67 14.33 -4.46
N PHE A 209 -4.46 14.37 -3.90
CA PHE A 209 -4.12 15.24 -2.78
C PHE A 209 -4.40 16.73 -3.08
N ALA A 210 -3.99 17.19 -4.26
CA ALA A 210 -4.23 18.56 -4.68
C ALA A 210 -5.74 18.87 -4.88
N GLN A 211 -6.50 17.91 -5.43
CA GLN A 211 -7.97 18.04 -5.58
C GLN A 211 -8.67 18.09 -4.20
N GLY A 212 -8.31 17.19 -3.28
CA GLY A 212 -8.88 17.15 -1.94
C GLY A 212 -8.59 18.44 -1.15
N ALA A 213 -7.36 18.93 -1.23
CA ALA A 213 -6.97 20.19 -0.63
C ALA A 213 -7.76 21.37 -1.21
N ASN A 214 -7.98 21.39 -2.54
CA ASN A 214 -8.76 22.41 -3.23
C ASN A 214 -10.21 22.44 -2.75
N ASP A 215 -10.85 21.29 -2.65
CA ASP A 215 -12.25 21.20 -2.29
C ASP A 215 -12.49 21.57 -0.82
N ALA A 216 -11.61 21.11 0.08
CA ALA A 216 -11.65 21.48 1.48
C ALA A 216 -11.41 22.99 1.66
N ALA A 217 -10.42 23.56 0.98
CA ALA A 217 -10.14 25.00 1.03
C ALA A 217 -11.32 25.83 0.51
N LYS A 218 -11.95 25.40 -0.59
CA LYS A 218 -13.15 26.03 -1.14
C LYS A 218 -14.31 26.00 -0.18
N GLU A 219 -14.58 24.87 0.49
CA GLU A 219 -15.63 24.78 1.51
C GLU A 219 -15.38 25.67 2.72
N MET A 220 -14.12 25.93 3.04
CA MET A 220 -13.70 26.80 4.15
C MET A 220 -13.57 28.27 3.74
N ASP A 221 -13.89 28.64 2.49
CA ASP A 221 -13.68 29.97 1.90
C ASP A 221 -12.24 30.49 2.06
N LYS A 222 -11.26 29.57 1.82
CA LYS A 222 -9.81 29.81 1.96
C LYS A 222 -9.08 29.49 0.66
N THR A 223 -7.82 29.87 0.64
CA THR A 223 -6.83 29.41 -0.37
C THR A 223 -5.63 28.86 0.39
N VAL A 224 -5.11 27.71 -0.03
CA VAL A 224 -3.94 27.07 0.56
C VAL A 224 -2.78 27.07 -0.42
N ASP A 225 -1.55 27.03 0.09
CA ASP A 225 -0.34 26.95 -0.72
C ASP A 225 0.15 25.49 -0.76
N LEU A 226 0.62 25.02 -1.92
CA LEU A 226 1.13 23.66 -2.11
C LEU A 226 2.48 23.68 -2.85
N ASN A 227 3.57 23.42 -2.14
CA ASN A 227 4.84 23.08 -2.77
C ASN A 227 4.75 21.66 -3.35
N TYR A 228 5.07 21.50 -4.63
CA TYR A 228 4.90 20.22 -5.31
C TYR A 228 6.13 19.87 -6.13
N SER A 229 6.76 18.72 -5.85
CA SER A 229 8.02 18.36 -6.53
C SER A 229 8.15 16.86 -6.75
N TRP A 230 8.80 16.51 -7.86
CA TRP A 230 9.31 15.18 -8.18
C TRP A 230 10.83 15.08 -8.02
N GLU A 231 11.50 16.18 -7.68
CA GLU A 231 12.95 16.19 -7.51
C GLU A 231 13.37 15.20 -6.40
N TYR A 232 14.47 14.53 -6.63
CA TYR A 232 15.08 13.54 -5.72
C TYR A 232 14.22 12.29 -5.43
N GLY A 233 13.08 12.12 -6.15
CA GLY A 233 12.16 11.02 -5.96
C GLY A 233 12.31 9.87 -6.96
N ALA A 234 13.12 10.00 -8.00
CA ALA A 234 13.16 9.07 -9.13
C ALA A 234 13.41 7.60 -8.73
N SER A 235 14.23 7.37 -7.69
CA SER A 235 14.61 6.03 -7.20
C SER A 235 13.78 5.52 -6.03
N PHE A 236 12.79 6.28 -5.53
CA PHE A 236 12.01 5.96 -4.32
C PHE A 236 12.85 5.81 -3.04
N GLN A 237 14.10 6.27 -3.05
CA GLN A 237 15.03 6.13 -1.95
C GLN A 237 15.11 7.39 -1.09
N ALA A 238 15.42 7.20 0.19
CA ALA A 238 15.82 8.29 1.05
C ALA A 238 17.14 8.90 0.56
N SER A 239 17.24 10.23 0.61
CA SER A 239 18.48 10.95 0.24
C SER A 239 18.66 12.22 1.07
N PRO A 240 19.93 12.64 1.28
CA PRO A 240 20.23 13.92 1.92
C PRO A 240 19.69 15.12 1.13
N GLU A 241 19.64 15.02 -0.19
CA GLU A 241 19.13 16.07 -1.08
C GLU A 241 17.63 16.28 -0.87
N LEU A 242 16.85 15.20 -0.85
CA LEU A 242 15.42 15.25 -0.55
C LEU A 242 15.18 15.82 0.85
N GLN A 243 15.92 15.34 1.86
CA GLN A 243 15.81 15.87 3.22
C GLN A 243 16.10 17.36 3.26
N THR A 244 17.15 17.83 2.57
CA THR A 244 17.54 19.25 2.54
C THR A 244 16.46 20.10 1.87
N MET A 245 15.88 19.64 0.76
CA MET A 245 14.79 20.33 0.09
C MET A 245 13.59 20.49 1.02
N VAL A 246 13.16 19.42 1.66
CA VAL A 246 11.98 19.42 2.55
C VAL A 246 12.25 20.23 3.82
N SER A 247 13.45 20.16 4.43
CA SER A 247 13.84 21.05 5.54
C SER A 247 13.73 22.52 5.14
N GLY A 248 14.16 22.85 3.91
CA GLY A 248 14.00 24.20 3.35
C GLY A 248 12.52 24.62 3.24
N TRP A 249 11.63 23.70 2.89
CA TRP A 249 10.19 24.00 2.84
C TRP A 249 9.62 24.29 4.24
N TYR A 250 9.90 23.44 5.22
CA TYR A 250 9.46 23.65 6.61
C TYR A 250 10.03 24.97 7.18
N SER A 251 11.32 25.24 7.01
CA SER A 251 11.93 26.51 7.45
C SER A 251 11.31 27.73 6.79
N ASN A 252 10.70 27.60 5.60
CA ASN A 252 9.97 28.64 4.90
C ASN A 252 8.45 28.62 5.17
N GLY A 253 8.03 27.80 6.15
CA GLY A 253 6.69 27.81 6.69
C GLY A 253 5.72 26.80 6.10
N THR A 254 6.17 25.82 5.29
CA THR A 254 5.37 24.61 5.01
C THR A 254 5.09 23.88 6.32
N GLU A 255 3.85 23.45 6.52
CA GLU A 255 3.41 22.88 7.80
C GLU A 255 3.37 21.35 7.76
N ILE A 256 2.98 20.79 6.60
CA ILE A 256 2.80 19.36 6.41
C ILE A 256 3.22 18.97 5.00
N VAL A 257 3.95 17.84 4.86
CA VAL A 257 4.40 17.33 3.56
C VAL A 257 3.92 15.90 3.36
N PHE A 258 3.29 15.64 2.21
CA PHE A 258 2.95 14.29 1.78
C PHE A 258 4.20 13.63 1.16
N ALA A 259 4.69 12.56 1.80
CA ALA A 259 5.84 11.78 1.39
C ALA A 259 5.36 10.57 0.56
N CYS A 260 5.21 10.76 -0.75
CA CYS A 260 4.61 9.76 -1.63
C CYS A 260 5.68 8.91 -2.35
N GLY A 261 6.20 7.88 -1.68
CA GLY A 261 7.06 6.91 -2.35
C GLY A 261 8.09 6.19 -1.48
N GLY A 262 7.80 4.97 -1.04
CA GLY A 262 8.75 4.05 -0.45
C GLY A 262 9.63 4.65 0.66
N SER A 263 10.94 4.40 0.58
CA SER A 263 11.90 4.89 1.58
C SER A 263 12.10 6.40 1.59
N MET A 264 11.58 7.16 0.63
CA MET A 264 11.59 8.63 0.63
C MET A 264 10.97 9.21 1.91
N PHE A 265 9.99 8.49 2.49
CA PHE A 265 9.40 8.82 3.76
C PHE A 265 10.43 9.16 4.84
N GLN A 266 11.52 8.39 4.93
CA GLN A 266 12.56 8.59 5.95
C GLN A 266 13.21 9.98 5.86
N SER A 267 13.46 10.48 4.64
CA SER A 267 14.02 11.83 4.43
C SER A 267 13.04 12.91 4.84
N VAL A 268 11.76 12.75 4.52
CA VAL A 268 10.71 13.71 4.87
C VAL A 268 10.43 13.70 6.37
N ALA A 269 10.35 12.54 7.00
CA ALA A 269 10.16 12.41 8.44
C ALA A 269 11.35 12.98 9.25
N ALA A 270 12.59 12.76 8.77
CA ALA A 270 13.77 13.35 9.39
C ALA A 270 13.78 14.88 9.29
N ALA A 271 13.38 15.43 8.13
CA ALA A 271 13.23 16.88 7.96
C ALA A 271 12.13 17.44 8.87
N ALA A 272 10.96 16.78 8.91
CA ALA A 272 9.84 17.16 9.76
C ALA A 272 10.23 17.18 11.25
N SER A 273 10.92 16.14 11.71
CA SER A 273 11.38 16.05 13.10
C SER A 273 12.38 17.15 13.46
N ALA A 274 13.21 17.59 12.52
CA ALA A 274 14.20 18.64 12.74
C ALA A 274 13.59 20.05 12.76
N GLU A 275 12.50 20.29 12.03
CA GLU A 275 11.90 21.59 11.76
C GLU A 275 10.50 21.75 12.39
N ASP A 276 10.09 20.83 13.28
CA ASP A 276 8.74 20.79 13.90
C ASP A 276 7.60 20.72 12.86
N GLY A 277 7.86 20.08 11.71
CA GLY A 277 6.90 19.85 10.64
C GLY A 277 6.06 18.59 10.83
N LYS A 278 5.09 18.40 9.94
CA LYS A 278 4.20 17.23 9.92
C LYS A 278 4.29 16.47 8.60
N VAL A 279 3.87 15.21 8.62
CA VAL A 279 3.98 14.30 7.48
C VAL A 279 2.64 13.61 7.22
N VAL A 280 2.29 13.50 5.93
CA VAL A 280 1.33 12.50 5.43
C VAL A 280 2.13 11.33 4.89
N GLY A 281 1.88 10.13 5.42
CA GLY A 281 2.48 8.88 4.94
C GLY A 281 1.79 8.33 3.70
N VAL A 282 2.30 7.20 3.18
CA VAL A 282 1.80 6.55 1.95
C VAL A 282 1.76 5.02 2.08
N ASP A 283 0.89 4.41 1.31
CA ASP A 283 0.71 2.97 1.11
C ASP A 283 0.18 2.22 2.33
N VAL A 284 0.84 2.35 3.47
CA VAL A 284 0.48 1.73 4.76
C VAL A 284 0.36 2.80 5.84
N ASP A 285 -0.18 2.43 7.00
CA ASP A 285 -0.16 3.33 8.17
C ASP A 285 1.27 3.49 8.69
N GLN A 286 1.85 4.66 8.46
CA GLN A 286 3.22 5.01 8.88
C GLN A 286 3.27 5.78 10.21
N SER A 287 2.17 5.83 10.97
CA SER A 287 2.11 6.53 12.27
C SER A 287 3.07 5.97 13.31
N SER A 288 3.39 4.69 13.24
CA SER A 288 4.38 4.03 14.11
C SER A 288 5.84 4.37 13.77
N GLU A 289 6.10 4.85 12.57
CA GLU A 289 7.46 5.12 12.08
C GLU A 289 7.98 6.50 12.54
N SER A 290 7.07 7.47 12.78
CA SER A 290 7.43 8.80 13.26
C SER A 290 6.26 9.50 13.93
N GLU A 291 6.52 10.20 15.05
CA GLU A 291 5.53 11.07 15.73
C GLU A 291 5.11 12.30 14.89
N THR A 292 5.80 12.56 13.81
CA THR A 292 5.44 13.64 12.87
C THR A 292 4.31 13.27 11.94
N VAL A 293 3.97 11.97 11.82
CA VAL A 293 2.90 11.49 10.95
C VAL A 293 1.53 11.83 11.53
N VAL A 294 0.72 12.56 10.74
CA VAL A 294 -0.67 12.94 11.09
C VAL A 294 -1.66 11.90 10.55
N THR A 295 -1.43 11.43 9.34
CA THR A 295 -2.22 10.40 8.67
C THR A 295 -1.40 9.76 7.55
N SER A 296 -1.95 8.74 6.89
CA SER A 296 -1.33 8.09 5.73
C SER A 296 -2.38 7.84 4.65
N ALA A 297 -2.06 8.16 3.40
CA ALA A 297 -2.88 7.78 2.25
C ALA A 297 -2.61 6.31 1.91
N MET A 298 -3.48 5.42 2.37
CA MET A 298 -3.27 3.98 2.34
C MET A 298 -3.90 3.30 1.13
N LYS A 299 -3.28 2.20 0.70
CA LYS A 299 -3.86 1.21 -0.22
C LYS A 299 -3.66 -0.21 0.32
N GLY A 300 -4.66 -1.07 0.13
CA GLY A 300 -4.74 -2.42 0.69
C GLY A 300 -3.81 -3.41 0.00
N LEU A 301 -2.50 -3.19 0.09
CA LEU A 301 -1.48 -4.00 -0.57
C LEU A 301 -1.48 -5.44 -0.09
N SER A 302 -1.56 -5.64 1.24
CA SER A 302 -1.61 -6.95 1.87
C SER A 302 -2.85 -7.72 1.44
N ASP A 303 -4.03 -7.10 1.57
CA ASP A 303 -5.31 -7.73 1.21
C ASP A 303 -5.37 -8.07 -0.28
N ALA A 304 -4.84 -7.20 -1.14
CA ALA A 304 -4.79 -7.44 -2.59
C ALA A 304 -3.87 -8.62 -2.95
N ALA A 305 -2.72 -8.74 -2.29
CA ALA A 305 -1.81 -9.86 -2.47
C ALA A 305 -2.44 -11.17 -1.99
N GLU A 306 -3.03 -11.19 -0.78
CA GLU A 306 -3.74 -12.37 -0.24
C GLU A 306 -4.88 -12.80 -1.16
N TRP A 307 -5.72 -11.85 -1.58
CA TRP A 307 -6.85 -12.11 -2.48
C TRP A 307 -6.40 -12.72 -3.81
N ALA A 308 -5.35 -12.18 -4.42
CA ALA A 308 -4.88 -12.67 -5.71
C ALA A 308 -4.21 -14.06 -5.60
N ILE A 309 -3.44 -14.29 -4.53
CA ILE A 309 -2.84 -15.60 -4.25
C ILE A 309 -3.94 -16.63 -4.02
N ALA A 310 -4.99 -16.28 -3.24
CA ALA A 310 -6.14 -17.16 -3.01
C ALA A 310 -6.77 -17.63 -4.32
N LYS A 311 -6.89 -16.77 -5.36
CA LYS A 311 -7.42 -17.17 -6.67
C LYS A 311 -6.65 -18.30 -7.33
N VAL A 312 -5.36 -18.43 -7.05
CA VAL A 312 -4.53 -19.54 -7.56
C VAL A 312 -4.88 -20.83 -6.83
N TYR A 313 -4.95 -20.80 -5.50
CA TYR A 313 -5.14 -22.01 -4.67
C TYR A 313 -6.60 -22.47 -4.60
N ASP A 314 -7.55 -21.57 -4.75
CA ASP A 314 -8.99 -21.87 -4.83
C ASP A 314 -9.42 -22.36 -6.24
N GLY A 315 -8.51 -22.30 -7.23
CA GLY A 315 -8.79 -22.70 -8.60
C GLY A 315 -9.70 -21.72 -9.36
N THR A 316 -9.77 -20.46 -8.93
CA THR A 316 -10.58 -19.39 -9.54
C THR A 316 -9.74 -18.34 -10.26
N TRP A 317 -8.51 -18.68 -10.64
CA TRP A 317 -7.58 -17.76 -11.34
C TRP A 317 -8.17 -17.14 -12.60
N ASP A 318 -9.00 -17.88 -13.32
CA ASP A 318 -9.62 -17.40 -14.56
C ASP A 318 -10.53 -16.16 -14.38
N GLU A 319 -10.90 -15.84 -13.13
CA GLU A 319 -11.66 -14.63 -12.81
C GLU A 319 -10.79 -13.35 -12.90
N ILE A 320 -9.48 -13.46 -12.74
CA ILE A 320 -8.54 -12.34 -12.71
C ILE A 320 -7.42 -12.44 -13.74
N GLY A 321 -7.12 -13.63 -14.24
CA GLY A 321 -6.09 -13.86 -15.26
C GLY A 321 -6.39 -13.08 -16.55
N ASN A 322 -5.36 -12.56 -17.20
CA ASN A 322 -5.45 -11.71 -18.41
C ASN A 322 -6.24 -10.40 -18.20
N ALA A 323 -6.47 -9.99 -16.98
CA ALA A 323 -7.22 -8.78 -16.65
C ALA A 323 -6.35 -7.76 -15.90
N ALA A 324 -6.87 -6.54 -15.81
CA ALA A 324 -6.45 -5.54 -14.84
C ALA A 324 -7.63 -5.20 -13.94
N THR A 325 -7.43 -5.30 -12.63
CA THR A 325 -8.43 -4.94 -11.62
C THR A 325 -7.98 -3.67 -10.93
N SER A 326 -8.85 -2.66 -10.87
CA SER A 326 -8.60 -1.42 -10.13
C SER A 326 -9.39 -1.47 -8.83
N LEU A 327 -8.70 -1.36 -7.70
CA LEU A 327 -9.26 -1.44 -6.36
C LEU A 327 -9.36 -0.04 -5.74
N GLY A 328 -10.53 0.31 -5.24
CA GLY A 328 -10.80 1.63 -4.68
C GLY A 328 -11.65 1.58 -3.42
N VAL A 329 -12.40 2.66 -3.19
CA VAL A 329 -13.35 2.74 -2.05
C VAL A 329 -14.46 1.70 -2.13
N ALA A 330 -14.83 1.26 -3.33
CA ALA A 330 -15.87 0.24 -3.53
C ALA A 330 -15.46 -1.13 -2.97
N GLU A 331 -14.17 -1.43 -2.99
CA GLU A 331 -13.56 -2.65 -2.45
C GLU A 331 -12.98 -2.41 -1.04
N ASN A 332 -13.14 -1.19 -0.48
CA ASN A 332 -12.49 -0.75 0.76
C ASN A 332 -10.96 -0.90 0.72
N ALA A 333 -10.38 -0.72 -0.48
CA ALA A 333 -8.96 -0.95 -0.74
C ALA A 333 -8.11 0.31 -0.67
N VAL A 334 -8.70 1.48 -0.45
CA VAL A 334 -7.99 2.75 -0.29
C VAL A 334 -8.65 3.60 0.79
N GLY A 335 -7.87 4.38 1.53
CA GLY A 335 -8.42 5.21 2.59
C GLY A 335 -7.37 5.83 3.51
N LEU A 336 -7.81 6.28 4.69
CA LEU A 336 -6.96 6.78 5.77
C LEU A 336 -7.06 5.85 6.99
N PRO A 337 -6.00 5.74 7.83
CA PRO A 337 -6.01 4.90 9.02
C PRO A 337 -6.91 5.48 10.10
N THR A 338 -8.02 4.82 10.42
CA THR A 338 -8.96 5.28 11.47
C THR A 338 -8.57 4.81 12.87
N ALA A 339 -7.78 3.73 12.98
CA ALA A 339 -7.35 3.18 14.26
C ALA A 339 -6.28 4.03 14.97
N THR A 340 -5.50 4.78 14.21
CA THR A 340 -4.38 5.63 14.67
C THR A 340 -4.67 7.11 14.46
N TRP A 341 -5.96 7.50 14.40
CA TRP A 341 -6.40 8.85 14.10
C TRP A 341 -5.88 9.86 15.13
N SER A 342 -5.18 10.89 14.67
CA SER A 342 -4.58 11.91 15.52
C SER A 342 -5.09 13.34 15.26
N MET A 343 -5.94 13.55 14.26
CA MET A 343 -6.52 14.85 13.92
C MET A 343 -7.61 15.27 14.91
N GLU A 344 -7.60 16.54 15.31
CA GLU A 344 -8.50 17.10 16.32
C GLU A 344 -9.70 17.82 15.72
N ASN A 345 -9.51 18.52 14.59
CA ASN A 345 -10.53 19.35 13.93
C ASN A 345 -11.32 18.59 12.86
N PHE A 346 -10.72 17.55 12.28
CA PHE A 346 -11.36 16.65 11.34
C PHE A 346 -11.50 15.27 11.96
N SER A 347 -12.70 14.88 12.32
CA SER A 347 -12.96 13.64 13.07
C SER A 347 -13.04 12.40 12.14
N VAL A 348 -12.95 11.20 12.74
CA VAL A 348 -13.22 9.94 12.02
C VAL A 348 -14.62 9.94 11.40
N ALA A 349 -15.62 10.48 12.08
CA ALA A 349 -16.98 10.55 11.55
C ALA A 349 -17.09 11.47 10.32
N ASP A 350 -16.36 12.60 10.31
CA ASP A 350 -16.29 13.47 9.12
C ASP A 350 -15.60 12.77 7.94
N TYR A 351 -14.57 11.98 8.23
CA TYR A 351 -13.90 11.17 7.22
C TYR A 351 -14.82 10.06 6.67
N GLU A 352 -15.55 9.36 7.53
CA GLU A 352 -16.50 8.34 7.11
C GLU A 352 -17.61 8.93 6.23
N ASP A 353 -18.13 10.12 6.55
CA ASP A 353 -19.08 10.83 5.71
C ASP A 353 -18.47 11.22 4.34
N LEU A 354 -17.22 11.67 4.32
CA LEU A 354 -16.49 11.96 3.09
C LEU A 354 -16.29 10.70 2.24
N PHE A 355 -15.86 9.59 2.87
CA PHE A 355 -15.69 8.30 2.23
C PHE A 355 -17.01 7.83 1.58
N GLN A 356 -18.13 7.93 2.29
CA GLN A 356 -19.45 7.57 1.75
C GLN A 356 -19.85 8.44 0.56
N LYS A 357 -19.54 9.73 0.54
CA LYS A 357 -19.81 10.61 -0.61
C LYS A 357 -19.03 10.18 -1.86
N VAL A 358 -17.77 9.78 -1.70
CA VAL A 358 -16.96 9.23 -2.81
C VAL A 358 -17.51 7.87 -3.27
N LEU A 359 -17.82 6.98 -2.32
CA LEU A 359 -18.37 5.65 -2.61
C LEU A 359 -19.71 5.72 -3.37
N ASN A 360 -20.57 6.69 -3.01
CA ASN A 360 -21.87 6.89 -3.64
C ASN A 360 -21.78 7.65 -4.99
N GLY A 361 -20.61 8.20 -5.33
CA GLY A 361 -20.41 9.01 -6.53
C GLY A 361 -20.91 10.46 -6.40
N ASP A 362 -21.20 10.94 -5.18
CA ASP A 362 -21.55 12.32 -4.91
C ASP A 362 -20.35 13.26 -5.11
N ILE A 363 -19.14 12.73 -4.89
CA ILE A 363 -17.86 13.35 -5.21
C ILE A 363 -17.17 12.50 -6.28
N THR A 364 -16.81 13.13 -7.39
CA THR A 364 -16.03 12.51 -8.46
C THR A 364 -14.62 13.09 -8.42
N ILE A 365 -13.63 12.23 -8.31
CA ILE A 365 -12.20 12.59 -8.28
C ILE A 365 -11.62 12.27 -9.65
N ASP A 366 -10.93 13.23 -10.27
CA ASP A 366 -10.24 12.99 -11.53
C ASP A 366 -9.02 12.09 -11.31
N ASN A 367 -8.99 10.96 -12.03
CA ASN A 367 -7.97 9.93 -11.92
C ASN A 367 -6.86 10.05 -13.00
N ASN A 368 -6.68 11.23 -13.56
CA ASN A 368 -5.71 11.47 -14.63
C ASN A 368 -4.27 11.17 -14.18
N SER A 369 -3.75 10.03 -14.63
CA SER A 369 -2.38 9.57 -14.32
C SER A 369 -1.28 10.29 -15.13
N GLU A 370 -1.64 11.28 -15.94
CA GLU A 370 -0.71 12.14 -16.66
C GLU A 370 -0.61 13.56 -16.04
N MET A 371 -1.39 13.83 -14.98
CA MET A 371 -1.40 15.12 -14.28
C MET A 371 -0.22 15.25 -13.29
N ALA A 372 0.99 15.17 -13.80
CA ALA A 372 2.20 15.30 -12.98
C ALA A 372 2.43 16.73 -12.46
N ASN A 373 1.80 17.74 -13.05
CA ASN A 373 1.85 19.14 -12.62
C ASN A 373 0.43 19.64 -12.25
N PRO A 374 0.02 19.60 -10.98
CA PRO A 374 -1.31 20.05 -10.58
C PRO A 374 -1.60 21.53 -10.83
N ALA A 375 -0.57 22.37 -11.08
CA ALA A 375 -0.80 23.76 -11.45
C ALA A 375 -1.57 23.92 -12.79
N GLU A 376 -1.54 22.88 -13.63
CA GLU A 376 -2.25 22.83 -14.93
C GLU A 376 -3.68 22.29 -14.78
N GLY A 377 -4.03 21.76 -13.58
CA GLY A 377 -5.31 21.09 -13.31
C GLY A 377 -6.50 22.01 -13.05
N GLY A 378 -6.33 23.32 -13.11
CA GLY A 378 -7.44 24.28 -12.97
C GLY A 378 -7.99 24.43 -11.53
N LEU A 379 -7.19 24.12 -10.51
CA LEU A 379 -7.52 24.31 -9.10
C LEU A 379 -7.73 25.80 -8.80
N THR A 380 -8.77 26.11 -8.02
CA THR A 380 -9.16 27.51 -7.76
C THR A 380 -8.78 27.99 -6.36
N ASN A 381 -8.61 27.07 -5.42
CA ASN A 381 -8.35 27.34 -4.01
C ASN A 381 -7.03 26.75 -3.51
N VAL A 382 -6.17 26.30 -4.43
CA VAL A 382 -4.79 25.88 -4.15
C VAL A 382 -3.83 26.65 -5.04
N ASN A 383 -2.86 27.31 -4.44
CA ASN A 383 -1.73 27.92 -5.14
C ASN A 383 -0.63 26.86 -5.27
N VAL A 384 -0.52 26.19 -6.39
CA VAL A 384 0.52 25.20 -6.63
C VAL A 384 1.82 25.89 -7.02
N ASN A 385 2.86 25.70 -6.21
CA ASN A 385 4.24 26.03 -6.53
C ASN A 385 4.93 24.75 -7.04
N TYR A 386 4.88 24.52 -8.36
CA TYR A 386 5.51 23.36 -8.98
C TYR A 386 7.02 23.56 -9.11
N ILE A 387 7.79 22.70 -8.45
CA ILE A 387 9.25 22.76 -8.34
C ILE A 387 9.82 21.56 -9.13
N GLY A 388 9.69 21.58 -10.42
CA GLY A 388 10.38 20.67 -11.32
C GLY A 388 10.30 19.16 -11.03
N GLY A 389 10.93 18.37 -11.92
CA GLY A 389 11.14 16.94 -11.88
C GLY A 389 12.00 16.51 -13.06
#